data_aba0aad277fae635c2529d33f062e1ea
#
_entry.id   aba0aad277fae635c2529d33f062e1ea
#
_cell.length_a   1.000
_cell.length_b   1.000
_cell.length_c   1.000
_cell.angle_alpha   90.00
_cell.angle_beta   90.00
_cell.angle_gamma   90.00
#
_symmetry.space_group_name_H-M   'P 1'
#
loop_
_entity.id
_entity.type
_entity.pdbx_description
1 polymer ?
#
loop_
_entity_poly.entity_id
_entity_poly.type
_entity_poly.pdbx_seq_one_letter_code
_entity_poly.pdbx_strand_id
1 'polypeptide(L)'
;DGAILVVAATDGPMPQTREHILLGRQVGVPRMVVFMNKVDMVDDEELLELVEMEIRELLEFYEYDGDNTPVIAGSALGALNGEEKWVAGVNELMEAVDTWIELPPREIDKDFLMPVEDVFTITGRGTVATGRIETGVVNTGDAVDIMGMGDDNLESTCTGVEMFRKILDRG
;
A
#
# COMPACT_ATOMS: atom_id res chain seq x y z
N ASP A 1 -2.80 -2.79 -3.53
CA ASP A 1 -2.04 -3.51 -4.58
C ASP A 1 -0.97 -4.44 -3.94
N GLY A 2 -0.27 -4.00 -2.92
CA GLY A 2 0.71 -4.76 -2.15
C GLY A 2 0.97 -4.10 -0.81
N ALA A 3 1.82 -4.68 0.04
CA ALA A 3 2.19 -4.12 1.33
C ALA A 3 3.68 -4.29 1.63
N ILE A 4 4.21 -3.39 2.42
CA ILE A 4 5.52 -3.53 3.06
C ILE A 4 5.26 -3.86 4.53
N LEU A 5 5.69 -5.04 4.96
CA LEU A 5 5.65 -5.44 6.36
C LEU A 5 6.97 -5.04 7.03
N VAL A 6 6.91 -4.22 8.06
CA VAL A 6 8.10 -3.80 8.81
C VAL A 6 8.17 -4.57 10.13
N VAL A 7 9.29 -5.27 10.33
CA VAL A 7 9.55 -6.05 11.56
C VAL A 7 10.87 -5.59 12.14
N ALA A 8 10.93 -5.37 13.45
CA ALA A 8 12.19 -5.04 14.11
C ALA A 8 13.03 -6.33 14.33
N ALA A 9 14.26 -6.34 13.83
CA ALA A 9 15.18 -7.47 14.03
C ALA A 9 15.50 -7.75 15.50
N THR A 10 15.42 -6.70 16.34
CA THR A 10 15.66 -6.82 17.78
C THR A 10 14.60 -7.58 18.54
N ASP A 11 13.36 -7.60 18.02
CA ASP A 11 12.20 -8.13 18.73
C ASP A 11 11.57 -9.35 18.02
N GLY A 12 11.88 -9.51 16.72
CA GLY A 12 11.24 -10.51 15.86
C GLY A 12 9.75 -10.20 15.60
N PRO A 13 8.99 -11.19 15.07
CA PRO A 13 7.56 -11.05 14.84
C PRO A 13 6.76 -10.99 16.16
N MET A 14 6.24 -9.82 16.47
CA MET A 14 5.40 -9.58 17.64
C MET A 14 3.91 -9.89 17.35
N PRO A 15 3.03 -9.95 18.37
CA PRO A 15 1.61 -10.15 18.17
C PRO A 15 0.98 -9.20 17.14
N GLN A 16 1.38 -7.93 17.13
CA GLN A 16 0.91 -6.95 16.16
C GLN A 16 1.34 -7.28 14.73
N THR A 17 2.51 -7.88 14.55
CA THR A 17 2.97 -8.35 13.23
C THR A 17 2.00 -9.38 12.67
N ARG A 18 1.54 -10.33 13.51
CA ARG A 18 0.54 -11.34 13.14
C ARG A 18 -0.79 -10.70 12.74
N GLU A 19 -1.24 -9.71 13.52
CA GLU A 19 -2.47 -8.97 13.25
C GLU A 19 -2.38 -8.21 11.90
N HIS A 20 -1.25 -7.59 11.60
CA HIS A 20 -1.04 -6.87 10.35
C HIS A 20 -1.05 -7.81 9.13
N ILE A 21 -0.41 -8.98 9.23
CA ILE A 21 -0.43 -9.98 8.15
C ILE A 21 -1.85 -10.50 7.94
N LEU A 22 -2.57 -10.83 9.03
CA LEU A 22 -3.96 -11.27 8.98
C LEU A 22 -4.86 -10.22 8.33
N LEU A 23 -4.73 -8.96 8.73
CA LEU A 23 -5.48 -7.86 8.13
C LEU A 23 -5.17 -7.71 6.65
N GLY A 24 -3.89 -7.76 6.27
CA GLY A 24 -3.48 -7.75 4.87
C GLY A 24 -4.18 -8.84 4.06
N ARG A 25 -4.26 -10.06 4.62
CA ARG A 25 -4.98 -11.17 3.98
C ARG A 25 -6.48 -10.91 3.85
N GLN A 26 -7.11 -10.39 4.91
CA GLN A 26 -8.55 -10.10 4.93
C GLN A 26 -8.97 -9.01 3.94
N VAL A 27 -8.14 -7.98 3.76
CA VAL A 27 -8.41 -6.91 2.78
C VAL A 27 -7.90 -7.24 1.37
N GLY A 28 -7.41 -8.46 1.15
CA GLY A 28 -7.05 -8.95 -0.17
C GLY A 28 -5.72 -8.43 -0.71
N VAL A 29 -4.76 -8.08 0.15
CA VAL A 29 -3.39 -7.77 -0.29
C VAL A 29 -2.76 -9.04 -0.88
N PRO A 30 -2.43 -9.07 -2.19
CA PRO A 30 -1.99 -10.29 -2.84
C PRO A 30 -0.55 -10.68 -2.49
N ARG A 31 0.34 -9.70 -2.33
CA ARG A 31 1.77 -9.90 -2.04
C ARG A 31 2.30 -8.87 -1.06
N MET A 32 3.28 -9.29 -0.27
CA MET A 32 4.01 -8.42 0.66
C MET A 32 5.50 -8.46 0.35
N VAL A 33 6.20 -7.39 0.74
CA VAL A 33 7.65 -7.35 0.88
C VAL A 33 7.95 -7.09 2.35
N VAL A 34 8.96 -7.72 2.90
CA VAL A 34 9.33 -7.53 4.31
C VAL A 34 10.57 -6.64 4.43
N PHE A 35 10.51 -5.67 5.32
CA PHE A 35 11.67 -4.90 5.75
C PHE A 35 12.02 -5.25 7.20
N MET A 36 13.09 -6.03 7.38
CA MET A 36 13.65 -6.35 8.69
C MET A 36 14.51 -5.19 9.16
N ASN A 37 13.89 -4.32 9.97
CA ASN A 37 14.46 -3.05 10.41
C ASN A 37 15.30 -3.18 11.68
N LYS A 38 16.12 -2.19 12.00
CA LYS A 38 16.99 -2.09 13.17
C LYS A 38 18.10 -3.15 13.20
N VAL A 39 18.54 -3.61 12.04
CA VAL A 39 19.64 -4.58 11.94
C VAL A 39 20.96 -4.01 12.49
N ASP A 40 21.12 -2.68 12.45
CA ASP A 40 22.24 -1.97 13.07
C ASP A 40 22.38 -2.16 14.59
N MET A 41 21.32 -2.66 15.25
CA MET A 41 21.30 -2.92 16.70
C MET A 41 21.53 -4.41 17.04
N VAL A 42 21.74 -5.27 16.05
CA VAL A 42 21.92 -6.70 16.21
C VAL A 42 23.29 -7.10 15.65
N ASP A 43 24.18 -7.56 16.54
CA ASP A 43 25.53 -7.99 16.16
C ASP A 43 25.63 -9.49 15.86
N ASP A 44 24.55 -10.24 16.12
CA ASP A 44 24.49 -11.71 15.98
C ASP A 44 23.77 -12.07 14.66
N GLU A 45 24.52 -12.60 13.71
CA GLU A 45 23.99 -13.04 12.41
C GLU A 45 23.03 -14.24 12.55
N GLU A 46 23.27 -15.15 13.50
CA GLU A 46 22.39 -16.30 13.74
C GLU A 46 21.00 -15.83 14.23
N LEU A 47 20.95 -14.74 15.00
CA LEU A 47 19.70 -14.14 15.45
C LEU A 47 18.93 -13.52 14.26
N LEU A 48 19.62 -12.89 13.32
CA LEU A 48 18.97 -12.33 12.13
C LEU A 48 18.37 -13.43 11.25
N GLU A 49 19.10 -14.53 11.05
CA GLU A 49 18.60 -15.71 10.32
C GLU A 49 17.37 -16.32 11.00
N LEU A 50 17.38 -16.41 12.34
CA LEU A 50 16.24 -16.92 13.11
C LEU A 50 15.01 -16.04 12.94
N VAL A 51 15.17 -14.73 13.05
CA VAL A 51 14.07 -13.76 12.86
C VAL A 51 13.50 -13.86 11.45
N GLU A 52 14.36 -13.97 10.43
CA GLU A 52 13.91 -14.15 9.06
C GLU A 52 13.11 -15.45 8.89
N MET A 53 13.57 -16.55 9.46
CA MET A 53 12.87 -17.84 9.42
C MET A 53 11.49 -17.74 10.08
N GLU A 54 11.39 -17.12 11.26
CA GLU A 54 10.11 -16.90 11.95
C GLU A 54 9.15 -16.04 11.13
N ILE A 55 9.65 -15.02 10.42
CA ILE A 55 8.84 -14.20 9.52
C ILE A 55 8.30 -15.04 8.37
N ARG A 56 9.13 -15.87 7.74
CA ARG A 56 8.74 -16.73 6.62
C ARG A 56 7.68 -17.75 7.03
N GLU A 57 7.88 -18.43 8.16
CA GLU A 57 6.89 -19.36 8.73
C GLU A 57 5.55 -18.65 9.02
N LEU A 58 5.61 -17.42 9.52
CA LEU A 58 4.42 -16.64 9.80
C LEU A 58 3.67 -16.22 8.53
N LEU A 59 4.39 -15.85 7.48
CA LEU A 59 3.79 -15.54 6.17
C LEU A 59 3.09 -16.77 5.59
N GLU A 60 3.72 -17.94 5.62
CA GLU A 60 3.13 -19.20 5.18
C GLU A 60 1.88 -19.58 5.97
N PHE A 61 1.92 -19.39 7.30
CA PHE A 61 0.77 -19.66 8.15
C PHE A 61 -0.47 -18.85 7.73
N TYR A 62 -0.27 -17.64 7.21
CA TYR A 62 -1.35 -16.79 6.69
C TYR A 62 -1.52 -16.88 5.17
N GLU A 63 -1.01 -17.96 4.55
CA GLU A 63 -1.16 -18.27 3.13
C GLU A 63 -0.53 -17.24 2.18
N TYR A 64 0.55 -16.58 2.60
CA TYR A 64 1.46 -15.87 1.70
C TYR A 64 2.61 -16.79 1.30
N ASP A 65 3.29 -16.46 0.20
CA ASP A 65 4.49 -17.19 -0.26
C ASP A 65 5.69 -16.85 0.62
N GLY A 66 5.83 -17.54 1.77
CA GLY A 66 6.91 -17.29 2.74
C GLY A 66 8.29 -17.56 2.17
N ASP A 67 8.44 -18.61 1.35
CA ASP A 67 9.73 -19.02 0.78
C ASP A 67 10.30 -17.99 -0.19
N ASN A 68 9.45 -17.42 -1.07
CA ASN A 68 9.89 -16.52 -2.13
C ASN A 68 9.70 -15.04 -1.78
N THR A 69 8.98 -14.71 -0.72
CA THR A 69 8.78 -13.30 -0.30
C THR A 69 10.13 -12.63 -0.03
N PRO A 70 10.43 -11.49 -0.67
CA PRO A 70 11.64 -10.73 -0.38
C PRO A 70 11.66 -10.24 1.07
N VAL A 71 12.73 -10.57 1.80
CA VAL A 71 13.02 -10.08 3.14
C VAL A 71 14.30 -9.27 3.09
N ILE A 72 14.19 -7.97 3.23
CA ILE A 72 15.30 -7.03 3.13
C ILE A 72 15.71 -6.58 4.53
N ALA A 73 16.97 -6.83 4.89
CA ALA A 73 17.58 -6.40 6.14
C ALA A 73 18.11 -4.97 6.05
N GLY A 74 17.80 -4.13 7.05
CA GLY A 74 18.26 -2.75 7.00
C GLY A 74 18.06 -1.96 8.29
N SER A 75 18.48 -0.69 8.24
CA SER A 75 18.23 0.32 9.27
C SER A 75 17.62 1.56 8.65
N ALA A 76 16.34 1.78 8.90
CA ALA A 76 15.66 2.97 8.42
C ALA A 76 16.26 4.26 9.00
N LEU A 77 16.71 4.22 10.27
CA LEU A 77 17.35 5.36 10.91
C LEU A 77 18.72 5.65 10.30
N GLY A 78 19.54 4.62 10.06
CA GLY A 78 20.83 4.78 9.40
C GLY A 78 20.68 5.31 7.97
N ALA A 79 19.69 4.85 7.23
CA ALA A 79 19.37 5.36 5.89
C ALA A 79 18.94 6.84 5.94
N LEU A 80 18.09 7.23 6.92
CA LEU A 80 17.67 8.61 7.11
C LEU A 80 18.87 9.54 7.44
N ASN A 81 19.86 9.01 8.16
CA ASN A 81 21.11 9.72 8.48
C ASN A 81 22.10 9.77 7.29
N GLY A 82 21.77 9.14 6.18
CA GLY A 82 22.60 9.16 4.97
C GLY A 82 23.75 8.15 4.95
N GLU A 83 23.72 7.13 5.81
CA GLU A 83 24.69 6.05 5.81
C GLU A 83 24.52 5.17 4.55
N GLU A 84 25.52 5.16 3.67
CA GLU A 84 25.45 4.54 2.33
C GLU A 84 24.98 3.07 2.36
N LYS A 85 25.47 2.29 3.33
CA LYS A 85 25.06 0.89 3.51
C LYS A 85 23.55 0.75 3.68
N TRP A 86 22.95 1.60 4.52
CA TRP A 86 21.54 1.52 4.86
C TRP A 86 20.64 2.17 3.79
N VAL A 87 21.15 3.20 3.11
CA VAL A 87 20.50 3.77 1.92
C VAL A 87 20.39 2.71 0.83
N ALA A 88 21.45 1.92 0.62
CA ALA A 88 21.41 0.79 -0.33
C ALA A 88 20.31 -0.23 0.02
N GLY A 89 20.15 -0.59 1.30
CA GLY A 89 19.08 -1.49 1.74
C GLY A 89 17.67 -0.93 1.48
N VAL A 90 17.46 0.38 1.64
CA VAL A 90 16.18 1.00 1.28
C VAL A 90 15.94 0.99 -0.22
N ASN A 91 16.97 1.18 -1.03
CA ASN A 91 16.86 1.07 -2.48
C ASN A 91 16.53 -0.37 -2.92
N GLU A 92 17.13 -1.37 -2.28
CA GLU A 92 16.80 -2.78 -2.50
C GLU A 92 15.35 -3.09 -2.13
N LEU A 93 14.85 -2.53 -1.02
CA LEU A 93 13.44 -2.63 -0.66
C LEU A 93 12.53 -2.07 -1.77
N MET A 94 12.87 -0.91 -2.33
CA MET A 94 12.07 -0.29 -3.40
C MET A 94 12.14 -1.11 -4.69
N GLU A 95 13.31 -1.68 -5.02
CA GLU A 95 13.46 -2.59 -6.15
C GLU A 95 12.62 -3.86 -5.96
N ALA A 96 12.61 -4.42 -4.74
CA ALA A 96 11.76 -5.56 -4.40
C ALA A 96 10.28 -5.23 -4.53
N VAL A 97 9.84 -4.04 -4.12
CA VAL A 97 8.46 -3.56 -4.33
C VAL A 97 8.12 -3.52 -5.81
N ASP A 98 9.00 -2.96 -6.64
CA ASP A 98 8.76 -2.80 -8.08
C ASP A 98 8.76 -4.13 -8.86
N THR A 99 9.51 -5.12 -8.39
CA THR A 99 9.69 -6.41 -9.07
C THR A 99 8.79 -7.51 -8.54
N TRP A 100 8.51 -7.53 -7.23
CA TRP A 100 7.74 -8.59 -6.57
C TRP A 100 6.24 -8.31 -6.54
N ILE A 101 5.84 -7.03 -6.34
CA ILE A 101 4.42 -6.67 -6.28
C ILE A 101 3.91 -6.42 -7.69
N GLU A 102 3.06 -7.32 -8.17
CA GLU A 102 2.42 -7.18 -9.47
C GLU A 102 1.36 -6.08 -9.44
N LEU A 103 1.34 -5.24 -10.47
CA LEU A 103 0.23 -4.30 -10.65
C LEU A 103 -1.05 -5.06 -10.96
N PRO A 104 -2.10 -4.91 -10.15
CA PRO A 104 -3.37 -5.57 -10.43
C PRO A 104 -3.98 -5.04 -11.74
N PRO A 105 -4.65 -5.90 -12.52
CA PRO A 105 -5.36 -5.44 -13.70
C PRO A 105 -6.40 -4.40 -13.32
N ARG A 106 -6.42 -3.28 -14.04
CA ARG A 106 -7.41 -2.22 -13.83
C ARG A 106 -8.60 -2.46 -14.76
N GLU A 107 -9.80 -2.47 -14.21
CA GLU A 107 -11.05 -2.69 -14.96
C GLU A 107 -11.53 -1.40 -15.63
N ILE A 108 -10.70 -0.83 -16.52
CA ILE A 108 -10.95 0.46 -17.17
C ILE A 108 -12.08 0.45 -18.21
N ASP A 109 -12.46 -0.73 -18.67
CA ASP A 109 -13.52 -0.90 -19.68
C ASP A 109 -14.93 -1.03 -19.08
N LYS A 110 -15.03 -1.00 -17.73
CA LYS A 110 -16.31 -0.99 -17.02
C LYS A 110 -16.82 0.42 -16.80
N ASP A 111 -18.06 0.54 -16.36
CA ASP A 111 -18.62 1.80 -15.90
C ASP A 111 -17.81 2.37 -14.73
N PHE A 112 -17.69 3.69 -14.70
CA PHE A 112 -17.00 4.38 -13.61
C PHE A 112 -17.70 4.14 -12.28
N LEU A 113 -16.94 3.69 -11.29
CA LEU A 113 -17.40 3.51 -9.91
C LEU A 113 -16.34 4.00 -8.93
N MET A 114 -16.73 4.94 -8.08
CA MET A 114 -15.91 5.44 -6.97
C MET A 114 -16.74 5.50 -5.70
N PRO A 115 -16.55 4.58 -4.75
CA PRO A 115 -17.11 4.73 -3.40
C PRO A 115 -16.60 6.02 -2.76
N VAL A 116 -17.52 6.85 -2.27
CA VAL A 116 -17.15 8.12 -1.63
C VAL A 116 -16.73 7.85 -0.18
N GLU A 117 -15.52 8.22 0.17
CA GLU A 117 -14.95 8.07 1.51
C GLU A 117 -15.09 9.34 2.34
N ASP A 118 -14.89 10.51 1.71
CA ASP A 118 -15.02 11.80 2.38
C ASP A 118 -15.52 12.87 1.40
N VAL A 119 -16.14 13.92 1.95
CA VAL A 119 -16.71 15.05 1.18
C VAL A 119 -16.37 16.35 1.88
N PHE A 120 -15.80 17.29 1.14
CA PHE A 120 -15.51 18.63 1.62
C PHE A 120 -15.75 19.70 0.55
N THR A 121 -15.87 20.93 0.98
CA THR A 121 -16.09 22.06 0.08
C THR A 121 -14.86 22.94 0.02
N ILE A 122 -14.41 23.22 -1.20
CA ILE A 122 -13.30 24.15 -1.45
C ILE A 122 -13.86 25.44 -2.03
N THR A 123 -13.56 26.58 -1.38
CA THR A 123 -13.96 27.89 -1.87
C THR A 123 -13.46 28.12 -3.30
N GLY A 124 -14.39 28.41 -4.22
CA GLY A 124 -14.10 28.63 -5.63
C GLY A 124 -13.98 27.35 -6.50
N ARG A 125 -14.01 26.18 -5.90
CA ARG A 125 -14.01 24.88 -6.65
C ARG A 125 -15.28 24.05 -6.44
N GLY A 126 -16.04 24.34 -5.39
CA GLY A 126 -17.27 23.61 -5.08
C GLY A 126 -17.04 22.41 -4.17
N THR A 127 -17.93 21.43 -4.28
CA THR A 127 -17.87 20.18 -3.50
C THR A 127 -16.86 19.22 -4.12
N VAL A 128 -16.00 18.68 -3.28
CA VAL A 128 -15.01 17.67 -3.64
C VAL A 128 -15.34 16.39 -2.90
N ALA A 129 -15.47 15.29 -3.63
CA ALA A 129 -15.58 13.94 -3.09
C ALA A 129 -14.25 13.23 -3.24
N THR A 130 -13.81 12.53 -2.20
CA THR A 130 -12.63 11.67 -2.24
C THR A 130 -13.02 10.22 -2.19
N GLY A 131 -12.23 9.35 -2.79
CA GLY A 131 -12.42 7.91 -2.81
C GLY A 131 -11.45 7.25 -3.76
N ARG A 132 -11.45 5.94 -3.75
CA ARG A 132 -10.71 5.13 -4.71
C ARG A 132 -11.60 4.81 -5.90
N ILE A 133 -11.11 5.04 -7.12
CA ILE A 133 -11.78 4.56 -8.32
C ILE A 133 -11.59 3.05 -8.40
N GLU A 134 -12.69 2.31 -8.27
CA GLU A 134 -12.68 0.84 -8.28
C GLU A 134 -12.75 0.30 -9.71
N THR A 135 -13.58 0.89 -10.55
CA THR A 135 -13.74 0.50 -11.96
C THR A 135 -13.94 1.72 -12.86
N GLY A 136 -13.72 1.52 -14.14
CA GLY A 136 -13.94 2.51 -15.19
C GLY A 136 -12.94 3.67 -15.17
N VAL A 137 -13.28 4.70 -15.90
CA VAL A 137 -12.50 5.94 -16.04
C VAL A 137 -13.46 7.12 -15.99
N VAL A 138 -13.07 8.19 -15.30
CA VAL A 138 -13.78 9.48 -15.33
C VAL A 138 -12.87 10.55 -15.91
N ASN A 139 -13.41 11.35 -16.84
CA ASN A 139 -12.71 12.51 -17.41
C ASN A 139 -13.31 13.80 -16.85
N THR A 140 -12.51 14.84 -16.87
CA THR A 140 -13.04 16.20 -16.63
C THR A 140 -14.09 16.55 -17.68
N GLY A 141 -15.28 16.88 -17.23
CA GLY A 141 -16.45 17.17 -18.08
C GLY A 141 -17.47 16.04 -18.20
N ASP A 142 -17.15 14.85 -17.72
CA ASP A 142 -18.09 13.72 -17.76
C ASP A 142 -19.26 13.94 -16.79
N ALA A 143 -20.46 13.52 -17.22
CA ALA A 143 -21.61 13.43 -16.34
C ALA A 143 -21.43 12.23 -15.39
N VAL A 144 -21.79 12.41 -14.13
CA VAL A 144 -21.70 11.37 -13.10
C VAL A 144 -22.99 11.31 -12.29
N ASP A 145 -23.41 10.12 -11.94
CA ASP A 145 -24.53 9.87 -11.05
C ASP A 145 -24.02 9.68 -9.62
N ILE A 146 -24.55 10.47 -8.69
CA ILE A 146 -24.24 10.33 -7.27
C ILE A 146 -25.37 9.51 -6.63
N MET A 147 -25.04 8.30 -6.23
CA MET A 147 -25.97 7.38 -5.59
C MET A 147 -25.76 7.39 -4.08
N GLY A 148 -26.83 7.47 -3.32
CA GLY A 148 -26.81 7.51 -1.86
C GLY A 148 -27.86 6.60 -1.25
N MET A 149 -28.11 6.76 0.06
CA MET A 149 -29.14 6.02 0.78
C MET A 149 -30.57 6.56 0.53
N GLY A 150 -30.72 7.62 -0.23
CA GLY A 150 -32.02 8.18 -0.61
C GLY A 150 -32.58 7.54 -1.87
N ASP A 151 -33.88 7.81 -2.13
CA ASP A 151 -34.58 7.27 -3.30
C ASP A 151 -34.20 8.01 -4.61
N ASP A 152 -33.55 9.17 -4.53
CA ASP A 152 -33.20 10.01 -5.67
C ASP A 152 -31.70 9.95 -5.96
N ASN A 153 -31.36 9.62 -7.22
CA ASN A 153 -30.00 9.79 -7.73
C ASN A 153 -29.80 11.26 -8.09
N LEU A 154 -28.62 11.79 -7.76
CA LEU A 154 -28.25 13.15 -8.13
C LEU A 154 -27.29 13.11 -9.34
N GLU A 155 -27.69 13.78 -10.42
CA GLU A 155 -26.81 13.98 -11.56
C GLU A 155 -25.89 15.18 -11.32
N SER A 156 -24.61 15.02 -11.66
CA SER A 156 -23.61 16.09 -11.57
C SER A 156 -22.60 15.98 -12.70
N THR A 157 -21.64 16.89 -12.74
CA THR A 157 -20.55 16.87 -13.71
C THR A 157 -19.23 16.86 -12.97
N CYS A 158 -18.33 15.96 -13.36
CA CYS A 158 -16.96 15.95 -12.88
C CYS A 158 -16.22 17.17 -13.44
N THR A 159 -16.01 18.20 -12.62
CA THR A 159 -15.35 19.44 -13.04
C THR A 159 -13.83 19.39 -12.93
N GLY A 160 -13.27 18.37 -12.31
CA GLY A 160 -11.83 18.16 -12.21
C GLY A 160 -11.49 16.90 -11.44
N VAL A 161 -10.34 16.36 -11.76
CA VAL A 161 -9.73 15.19 -11.09
C VAL A 161 -8.40 15.62 -10.50
N GLU A 162 -8.14 15.24 -9.25
CA GLU A 162 -6.90 15.57 -8.56
C GLU A 162 -6.38 14.35 -7.79
N MET A 163 -5.08 14.09 -7.88
CA MET A 163 -4.40 13.07 -7.08
C MET A 163 -3.04 13.62 -6.62
N PHE A 164 -2.73 13.46 -5.32
CA PHE A 164 -1.49 13.95 -4.71
C PHE A 164 -1.18 15.43 -5.05
N ARG A 165 -2.19 16.30 -5.00
CA ARG A 165 -2.11 17.74 -5.35
C ARG A 165 -1.72 18.01 -6.81
N LYS A 166 -1.91 17.06 -7.69
CA LYS A 166 -1.74 17.21 -9.14
C LYS A 166 -3.09 17.12 -9.81
N ILE A 167 -3.39 18.13 -10.65
CA ILE A 167 -4.59 18.13 -11.50
C ILE A 167 -4.34 17.15 -12.65
N LEU A 168 -5.31 16.29 -12.88
CA LEU A 168 -5.30 15.29 -13.93
C LEU A 168 -6.45 15.54 -14.90
N ASP A 169 -6.29 15.14 -16.15
CA ASP A 169 -7.36 15.20 -17.15
C ASP A 169 -8.38 14.08 -16.94
N ARG A 170 -7.92 12.97 -16.34
CA ARG A 170 -8.76 11.79 -16.05
C ARG A 170 -8.27 11.04 -14.80
N GLY A 171 -9.15 10.30 -14.21
CA GLY A 171 -8.88 9.34 -13.12
C GLY A 171 -9.35 7.93 -13.47
#